data_8ae8a7d70ecdf2d574629a7b871d1641
#
_entry.id   8ae8a7d70ecdf2d574629a7b871d1641
#
_cell.length_a   1.000
_cell.length_b   1.000
_cell.length_c   1.000
_cell.angle_alpha   90.00
_cell.angle_beta   90.00
_cell.angle_gamma   90.00
#
_symmetry.space_group_name_H-M   'P 1'
#
loop_
_entity.id
_entity.type
_entity.pdbx_description
1 polymer ?
#
loop_
_entity_poly.entity_id
_entity_poly.type
_entity_poly.pdbx_seq_one_letter_code
_entity_poly.pdbx_strand_id
1 'polypeptide(L)'
;AKYRDITVEEAQKRIENGDEYVVRLKSPGKEDKRIKFKDVIKGEIEMPENILDVVLLKKDGTPTYHFAHVVDDHLMRTTHVIRGDEWISSVPIHLQLFWLCGLKPPKYAHISPIMKEENGGKRKLSKRKDPEAAVSYYSEVGYPKGAIWEYLMTLANSNYEDWRLANPNEDIDNFKFSFSKMSKAGALFDMVKLADVSKNY
;
A
#
# COMPACT_ATOMS: atom_id res chain seq x y z
N ALA A 1 1.85 21.09 19.15
CA ALA A 1 1.22 22.18 18.35
C ALA A 1 0.74 23.29 19.29
N LYS A 2 0.75 24.59 18.83
CA LYS A 2 0.39 25.75 19.66
C LYS A 2 -0.99 25.64 20.34
N TYR A 3 -1.95 25.04 19.66
CA TYR A 3 -3.35 24.92 20.10
C TYR A 3 -3.75 23.49 20.49
N ARG A 4 -2.78 22.62 20.84
CA ARG A 4 -3.06 21.23 21.17
C ARG A 4 -3.96 21.06 22.41
N ASP A 5 -3.85 21.98 23.34
CA ASP A 5 -4.46 21.89 24.67
C ASP A 5 -5.49 23.00 24.95
N ILE A 6 -5.96 23.70 23.92
CA ILE A 6 -7.11 24.62 24.08
C ILE A 6 -8.38 23.83 24.37
N THR A 7 -9.31 24.45 25.08
CA THR A 7 -10.62 23.83 25.35
C THR A 7 -11.48 23.80 24.09
N VAL A 8 -12.47 22.91 24.09
CA VAL A 8 -13.44 22.84 22.97
C VAL A 8 -14.20 24.15 22.82
N GLU A 9 -14.56 24.79 23.95
CA GLU A 9 -15.28 26.08 24.00
C GLU A 9 -14.44 27.21 23.39
N GLU A 10 -13.13 27.25 23.70
CA GLU A 10 -12.23 28.24 23.11
C GLU A 10 -12.06 28.00 21.60
N ALA A 11 -11.88 26.75 21.20
CA ALA A 11 -11.78 26.39 19.77
C ALA A 11 -13.06 26.81 19.02
N GLN A 12 -14.23 26.53 19.59
CA GLN A 12 -15.54 26.89 19.00
C GLN A 12 -15.67 28.40 18.81
N LYS A 13 -15.37 29.19 19.85
CA LYS A 13 -15.39 30.66 19.76
C LYS A 13 -14.51 31.23 18.67
N ARG A 14 -13.31 30.62 18.45
CA ARG A 14 -12.40 31.05 17.39
C ARG A 14 -12.95 30.73 16.01
N ILE A 15 -13.58 29.57 15.83
CA ILE A 15 -14.26 29.19 14.59
C ILE A 15 -15.42 30.17 14.28
N GLU A 16 -16.25 30.49 15.29
CA GLU A 16 -17.36 31.44 15.17
C GLU A 16 -16.90 32.87 14.84
N ASN A 17 -15.69 33.24 15.29
CA ASN A 17 -15.06 34.51 14.97
C ASN A 17 -14.41 34.53 13.56
N GLY A 18 -14.49 33.43 12.80
CA GLY A 18 -13.97 33.34 11.44
C GLY A 18 -12.48 32.96 11.33
N ASP A 19 -11.84 32.48 12.41
CA ASP A 19 -10.48 32.01 12.36
C ASP A 19 -10.39 30.79 11.42
N GLU A 20 -9.40 30.78 10.53
CA GLU A 20 -9.10 29.62 9.72
C GLU A 20 -8.49 28.50 10.56
N TYR A 21 -8.94 27.28 10.33
CA TYR A 21 -8.47 26.13 11.10
C TYR A 21 -8.28 24.85 10.27
N VAL A 22 -7.56 23.90 10.85
CA VAL A 22 -7.49 22.51 10.43
C VAL A 22 -7.83 21.63 11.62
N VAL A 23 -8.45 20.48 11.39
CA VAL A 23 -8.69 19.50 12.43
C VAL A 23 -7.50 18.53 12.48
N ARG A 24 -6.94 18.38 13.69
CA ARG A 24 -5.82 17.45 13.94
C ARG A 24 -6.24 16.36 14.89
N LEU A 25 -5.63 15.19 14.70
CA LEU A 25 -5.59 14.16 15.72
C LEU A 25 -4.90 14.71 16.97
N LYS A 26 -5.49 14.53 18.15
CA LYS A 26 -4.78 14.61 19.41
C LYS A 26 -4.29 13.20 19.74
N SER A 27 -3.09 12.86 19.32
CA SER A 27 -2.57 11.50 19.47
C SER A 27 -2.44 11.11 20.94
N PRO A 28 -3.00 9.97 21.38
CA PRO A 28 -2.79 9.41 22.70
C PRO A 28 -1.53 8.57 22.82
N GLY A 29 -0.77 8.38 21.71
CA GLY A 29 0.40 7.53 21.68
C GLY A 29 1.55 8.01 22.56
N LYS A 30 2.45 7.11 22.92
CA LYS A 30 3.61 7.35 23.78
C LYS A 30 4.88 6.91 23.10
N GLU A 31 5.98 7.65 23.31
CA GLU A 31 7.30 7.40 22.70
C GLU A 31 7.88 6.04 23.09
N ASP A 32 7.63 5.59 24.32
CA ASP A 32 8.11 4.33 24.87
C ASP A 32 7.23 3.11 24.50
N LYS A 33 6.12 3.33 23.80
CA LYS A 33 5.18 2.26 23.42
C LYS A 33 5.34 1.83 21.97
N ARG A 34 5.05 0.56 21.76
CA ARG A 34 5.09 -0.07 20.44
C ARG A 34 3.75 -0.73 20.13
N ILE A 35 3.41 -0.75 18.87
CA ILE A 35 2.22 -1.43 18.33
C ILE A 35 2.67 -2.63 17.50
N LYS A 36 1.96 -3.76 17.68
CA LYS A 36 2.13 -4.97 16.87
C LYS A 36 0.93 -5.16 15.97
N PHE A 37 1.18 -5.50 14.73
CA PHE A 37 0.14 -5.88 13.78
C PHE A 37 0.63 -6.96 12.82
N LYS A 38 -0.32 -7.68 12.24
CA LYS A 38 -0.03 -8.73 11.27
C LYS A 38 -0.32 -8.23 9.87
N ASP A 39 0.74 -8.08 9.07
CA ASP A 39 0.62 -7.89 7.62
C ASP A 39 0.46 -9.25 6.93
N VAL A 40 -0.44 -9.31 5.92
CA VAL A 40 -0.77 -10.58 5.25
C VAL A 40 0.40 -11.13 4.44
N ILE A 41 1.29 -10.26 3.96
CA ILE A 41 2.46 -10.61 3.15
C ILE A 41 3.73 -10.62 4.01
N LYS A 42 3.98 -9.54 4.76
CA LYS A 42 5.23 -9.34 5.51
C LYS A 42 5.25 -10.14 6.83
N GLY A 43 4.08 -10.51 7.38
CA GLY A 43 3.95 -11.21 8.66
C GLY A 43 3.82 -10.25 9.85
N GLU A 44 4.29 -10.65 11.02
CA GLU A 44 4.26 -9.83 12.23
C GLU A 44 5.22 -8.64 12.10
N ILE A 45 4.70 -7.44 12.34
CA ILE A 45 5.44 -6.18 12.34
C ILE A 45 5.24 -5.49 13.67
N GLU A 46 6.33 -4.97 14.23
CA GLU A 46 6.33 -4.19 15.44
C GLU A 46 6.94 -2.81 15.17
N MET A 47 6.19 -1.74 15.50
CA MET A 47 6.58 -0.36 15.24
C MET A 47 6.31 0.52 16.46
N PRO A 48 6.95 1.71 16.57
CA PRO A 48 6.54 2.72 17.54
C PRO A 48 5.08 3.12 17.35
N GLU A 49 4.40 3.45 18.44
CA GLU A 49 3.07 4.07 18.36
C GLU A 49 3.15 5.42 17.64
N ASN A 50 2.04 5.83 17.02
CA ASN A 50 1.97 7.18 16.48
C ASN A 50 1.83 8.22 17.60
N ILE A 51 2.76 9.15 17.69
CA ILE A 51 2.74 10.29 18.61
C ILE A 51 2.39 11.62 17.92
N LEU A 52 2.26 11.58 16.58
CA LEU A 52 2.07 12.79 15.78
C LEU A 52 0.60 13.20 15.73
N ASP A 53 0.35 14.49 15.98
CA ASP A 53 -0.96 15.11 15.78
C ASP A 53 -1.17 15.41 14.29
N VAL A 54 -1.40 14.36 13.49
CA VAL A 54 -1.58 14.49 12.03
C VAL A 54 -2.84 15.28 11.69
N VAL A 55 -2.82 16.01 10.58
CA VAL A 55 -4.01 16.70 10.06
C VAL A 55 -5.02 15.67 9.59
N LEU A 56 -6.25 15.76 10.05
CA LEU A 56 -7.38 14.93 9.63
C LEU A 56 -8.22 15.63 8.56
N LEU A 57 -8.62 16.89 8.83
CA LEU A 57 -9.34 17.73 7.88
C LEU A 57 -8.50 18.97 7.57
N LYS A 58 -8.43 19.30 6.30
CA LYS A 58 -7.78 20.52 5.81
C LYS A 58 -8.68 21.74 6.04
N LYS A 59 -8.14 22.94 5.78
CA LYS A 59 -8.84 24.22 5.90
C LYS A 59 -10.14 24.28 5.07
N ASP A 60 -10.17 23.65 3.92
CA ASP A 60 -11.33 23.57 3.02
C ASP A 60 -12.35 22.48 3.43
N GLY A 61 -12.15 21.84 4.58
CA GLY A 61 -12.99 20.75 5.09
C GLY A 61 -12.71 19.39 4.46
N THR A 62 -11.81 19.30 3.45
CA THR A 62 -11.49 18.02 2.83
C THR A 62 -10.61 17.17 3.73
N PRO A 63 -10.84 15.83 3.82
CA PRO A 63 -10.02 14.94 4.63
C PRO A 63 -8.62 14.78 4.02
N THR A 64 -7.66 14.50 4.89
CA THR A 64 -6.38 13.94 4.46
C THR A 64 -6.52 12.44 4.20
N TYR A 65 -5.54 11.86 3.47
CA TYR A 65 -5.54 10.43 3.18
C TYR A 65 -5.70 9.56 4.44
N HIS A 66 -5.04 9.92 5.54
CA HIS A 66 -5.10 9.13 6.78
C HIS A 66 -6.53 9.02 7.33
N PHE A 67 -7.30 10.09 7.27
CA PHE A 67 -8.67 10.09 7.78
C PHE A 67 -9.65 9.50 6.75
N ALA A 68 -9.50 9.86 5.47
CA ALA A 68 -10.31 9.30 4.38
C ALA A 68 -10.18 7.77 4.34
N HIS A 69 -8.95 7.23 4.44
CA HIS A 69 -8.70 5.80 4.52
C HIS A 69 -9.54 5.10 5.60
N VAL A 70 -9.61 5.67 6.81
CA VAL A 70 -10.35 5.05 7.93
C VAL A 70 -11.86 5.07 7.68
N VAL A 71 -12.39 6.20 7.22
CA VAL A 71 -13.83 6.37 7.01
C VAL A 71 -14.31 5.61 5.78
N ASP A 72 -13.63 5.77 4.65
CA ASP A 72 -14.04 5.18 3.38
C ASP A 72 -13.93 3.65 3.42
N ASP A 73 -12.81 3.12 3.93
CA ASP A 73 -12.63 1.67 4.02
C ASP A 73 -13.62 1.01 4.98
N HIS A 74 -14.00 1.71 6.06
CA HIS A 74 -15.06 1.23 6.94
C HIS A 74 -16.43 1.20 6.23
N LEU A 75 -16.82 2.32 5.60
CA LEU A 75 -18.13 2.45 4.93
C LEU A 75 -18.24 1.52 3.72
N MET A 76 -17.16 1.36 2.96
CA MET A 76 -17.07 0.44 1.82
C MET A 76 -16.92 -1.03 2.23
N ARG A 77 -16.77 -1.32 3.53
CA ARG A 77 -16.56 -2.68 4.07
C ARG A 77 -15.32 -3.35 3.49
N THR A 78 -14.26 -2.57 3.27
CA THR A 78 -13.00 -3.07 2.75
C THR A 78 -12.42 -4.14 3.68
N THR A 79 -12.18 -5.33 3.16
CA THR A 79 -11.65 -6.46 3.94
C THR A 79 -10.13 -6.48 3.97
N HIS A 80 -9.49 -6.09 2.86
CA HIS A 80 -8.04 -6.08 2.69
C HIS A 80 -7.60 -4.80 2.00
N VAL A 81 -6.61 -4.13 2.56
CA VAL A 81 -5.93 -2.98 1.96
C VAL A 81 -4.62 -3.47 1.37
N ILE A 82 -4.54 -3.49 0.04
CA ILE A 82 -3.36 -3.92 -0.71
C ILE A 82 -2.68 -2.68 -1.27
N ARG A 83 -1.43 -2.41 -0.85
CA ARG A 83 -0.70 -1.19 -1.24
C ARG A 83 0.82 -1.39 -1.17
N GLY A 84 1.59 -0.44 -1.66
CA GLY A 84 3.05 -0.48 -1.60
C GLY A 84 3.59 -0.43 -0.18
N ASP A 85 4.75 -1.03 0.06
CA ASP A 85 5.37 -1.12 1.40
C ASP A 85 5.89 0.22 1.94
N GLU A 86 5.97 1.25 1.11
CA GLU A 86 6.20 2.64 1.54
C GLU A 86 5.13 3.15 2.54
N TRP A 87 3.95 2.52 2.57
CA TRP A 87 2.85 2.86 3.48
C TRP A 87 2.89 2.14 4.83
N ILE A 88 3.83 1.21 5.04
CA ILE A 88 3.96 0.50 6.33
C ILE A 88 4.15 1.50 7.48
N SER A 89 4.95 2.55 7.27
CA SER A 89 5.20 3.59 8.28
C SER A 89 3.95 4.36 8.71
N SER A 90 2.88 4.34 7.90
CA SER A 90 1.60 4.99 8.22
C SER A 90 0.61 4.08 8.96
N VAL A 91 0.89 2.77 9.06
CA VAL A 91 -0.02 1.82 9.73
C VAL A 91 -0.30 2.17 11.18
N PRO A 92 0.69 2.60 12.01
CA PRO A 92 0.41 3.03 13.38
C PRO A 92 -0.60 4.16 13.48
N ILE A 93 -0.55 5.14 12.56
CA ILE A 93 -1.53 6.24 12.47
C ILE A 93 -2.93 5.69 12.15
N HIS A 94 -3.02 4.80 11.16
CA HIS A 94 -4.29 4.25 10.71
C HIS A 94 -4.94 3.38 11.79
N LEU A 95 -4.19 2.49 12.43
CA LEU A 95 -4.71 1.65 13.52
C LEU A 95 -5.17 2.49 14.70
N GLN A 96 -4.42 3.56 15.05
CA GLN A 96 -4.82 4.49 16.09
C GLN A 96 -6.14 5.21 15.75
N LEU A 97 -6.31 5.63 14.49
CA LEU A 97 -7.54 6.29 14.04
C LEU A 97 -8.72 5.31 14.02
N PHE A 98 -8.56 4.08 13.53
CA PHE A 98 -9.61 3.05 13.62
C PHE A 98 -10.06 2.83 15.05
N TRP A 99 -9.10 2.70 15.99
CA TRP A 99 -9.39 2.52 17.40
C TRP A 99 -10.12 3.72 18.01
N LEU A 100 -9.66 4.94 17.74
CA LEU A 100 -10.30 6.17 18.28
C LEU A 100 -11.71 6.39 17.72
N CYS A 101 -11.97 5.98 16.49
CA CYS A 101 -13.30 6.02 15.89
C CYS A 101 -14.20 4.84 16.31
N GLY A 102 -13.72 3.90 17.12
CA GLY A 102 -14.47 2.69 17.50
C GLY A 102 -14.71 1.73 16.32
N LEU A 103 -13.87 1.78 15.28
CA LEU A 103 -14.01 1.02 14.05
C LEU A 103 -13.01 -0.14 13.98
N LYS A 104 -13.39 -1.22 13.29
CA LYS A 104 -12.51 -2.36 13.06
C LYS A 104 -11.62 -2.11 11.85
N PRO A 105 -10.27 -2.21 11.98
CA PRO A 105 -9.39 -2.05 10.85
C PRO A 105 -9.48 -3.22 9.86
N PRO A 106 -9.23 -2.98 8.55
CA PRO A 106 -9.05 -4.02 7.56
C PRO A 106 -7.76 -4.81 7.79
N LYS A 107 -7.56 -5.90 7.05
CA LYS A 107 -6.25 -6.55 6.96
C LYS A 107 -5.37 -5.76 6.02
N TYR A 108 -4.09 -5.62 6.36
CA TYR A 108 -3.11 -4.96 5.50
C TYR A 108 -2.25 -5.98 4.76
N ALA A 109 -1.99 -5.70 3.49
CA ALA A 109 -1.11 -6.48 2.63
C ALA A 109 -0.16 -5.51 1.89
N HIS A 110 1.07 -5.35 2.40
CA HIS A 110 2.04 -4.43 1.83
C HIS A 110 2.94 -5.14 0.81
N ILE A 111 2.80 -4.74 -0.45
CA ILE A 111 3.53 -5.31 -1.58
C ILE A 111 4.88 -4.62 -1.71
N SER A 112 5.94 -5.42 -1.82
CA SER A 112 7.26 -4.91 -2.16
C SER A 112 7.30 -4.40 -3.59
N PRO A 113 8.08 -3.35 -3.88
CA PRO A 113 8.21 -2.81 -5.22
C PRO A 113 8.87 -3.83 -6.18
N ILE A 114 8.55 -3.70 -7.46
CA ILE A 114 9.32 -4.37 -8.49
C ILE A 114 10.67 -3.67 -8.59
N MET A 115 11.74 -4.47 -8.58
CA MET A 115 13.13 -4.02 -8.60
C MET A 115 13.74 -4.22 -9.97
N LYS A 116 14.74 -3.42 -10.30
CA LYS A 116 15.59 -3.57 -11.49
C LYS A 116 17.05 -3.59 -11.07
N GLU A 117 17.84 -4.41 -11.75
CA GLU A 117 19.29 -4.41 -11.56
C GLU A 117 19.92 -3.24 -12.32
N GLU A 118 20.83 -2.52 -11.67
CA GLU A 118 21.58 -1.40 -12.23
C GLU A 118 22.93 -1.29 -11.54
N ASN A 119 24.01 -1.33 -12.34
CA ASN A 119 25.40 -1.18 -11.85
C ASN A 119 25.78 -2.16 -10.70
N GLY A 120 25.31 -3.40 -10.75
CA GLY A 120 25.56 -4.42 -9.73
C GLY A 120 24.73 -4.27 -8.45
N GLY A 121 23.80 -3.31 -8.40
CA GLY A 121 22.85 -3.10 -7.31
C GLY A 121 21.40 -3.27 -7.77
N LYS A 122 20.48 -3.31 -6.79
CA LYS A 122 19.04 -3.37 -7.07
C LYS A 122 18.41 -2.03 -6.68
N ARG A 123 17.59 -1.47 -7.58
CA ARG A 123 16.77 -0.29 -7.30
C ARG A 123 15.31 -0.53 -7.67
N LYS A 124 14.41 0.26 -7.10
CA LYS A 124 12.99 0.27 -7.48
C LYS A 124 12.82 0.66 -8.95
N LEU A 125 12.00 -0.09 -9.69
CA LEU A 125 11.57 0.27 -11.03
C LEU A 125 10.85 1.63 -11.01
N SER A 126 11.17 2.54 -11.91
CA SER A 126 10.76 3.94 -11.85
C SER A 126 10.20 4.44 -13.18
N LYS A 127 8.97 4.92 -13.21
CA LYS A 127 8.34 5.52 -14.40
C LYS A 127 9.12 6.68 -15.04
N ARG A 128 10.02 7.34 -14.28
CA ARG A 128 10.84 8.45 -14.79
C ARG A 128 12.11 7.98 -15.51
N LYS A 129 12.58 6.77 -15.20
CA LYS A 129 13.85 6.24 -15.72
C LYS A 129 13.66 5.02 -16.62
N ASP A 130 12.59 4.26 -16.40
CA ASP A 130 12.37 2.95 -17.00
C ASP A 130 11.06 2.97 -17.81
N PRO A 131 11.13 2.97 -19.16
CA PRO A 131 9.93 2.90 -20.00
C PRO A 131 9.03 1.72 -19.66
N GLU A 132 9.62 0.58 -19.33
CA GLU A 132 8.93 -0.66 -18.93
C GLU A 132 8.17 -0.56 -17.60
N ALA A 133 8.30 0.54 -16.87
CA ALA A 133 7.45 0.83 -15.71
C ALA A 133 6.08 1.39 -16.10
N ALA A 134 5.87 1.76 -17.37
CA ALA A 134 4.61 2.23 -17.92
C ALA A 134 3.89 1.10 -18.64
N VAL A 135 2.59 0.92 -18.39
CA VAL A 135 1.77 -0.12 -19.04
C VAL A 135 1.67 0.10 -20.55
N SER A 136 1.63 1.36 -21.01
CA SER A 136 1.58 1.73 -22.43
C SER A 136 2.79 1.21 -23.22
N TYR A 137 3.97 1.17 -22.59
CA TYR A 137 5.20 0.67 -23.21
C TYR A 137 5.02 -0.70 -23.85
N TYR A 138 4.36 -1.63 -23.18
CA TYR A 138 4.20 -3.00 -23.67
C TYR A 138 3.32 -3.07 -24.91
N SER A 139 2.27 -2.26 -24.97
CA SER A 139 1.41 -2.13 -26.16
C SER A 139 2.16 -1.52 -27.34
N GLU A 140 2.98 -0.49 -27.08
CA GLU A 140 3.78 0.22 -28.09
C GLU A 140 4.85 -0.68 -28.69
N VAL A 141 5.47 -1.52 -27.87
CA VAL A 141 6.52 -2.49 -28.30
C VAL A 141 5.92 -3.78 -28.90
N GLY A 142 4.59 -4.00 -28.70
CA GLY A 142 3.88 -5.15 -29.29
C GLY A 142 3.87 -6.42 -28.44
N TYR A 143 4.06 -6.30 -27.13
CA TYR A 143 3.91 -7.46 -26.23
C TYR A 143 2.44 -7.90 -26.13
N PRO A 144 2.12 -9.19 -26.29
CA PRO A 144 0.77 -9.71 -26.08
C PRO A 144 0.31 -9.48 -24.62
N LYS A 145 -0.94 -9.05 -24.44
CA LYS A 145 -1.50 -8.80 -23.10
C LYS A 145 -1.42 -10.05 -22.20
N GLY A 146 -1.68 -11.23 -22.75
CA GLY A 146 -1.60 -12.50 -22.02
C GLY A 146 -0.19 -12.76 -21.49
N ALA A 147 0.85 -12.53 -22.30
CA ALA A 147 2.23 -12.70 -21.89
C ALA A 147 2.62 -11.80 -20.70
N ILE A 148 2.13 -10.56 -20.70
CA ILE A 148 2.37 -9.63 -19.59
C ILE A 148 1.71 -10.14 -18.30
N TRP A 149 0.46 -10.62 -18.37
CA TRP A 149 -0.22 -11.21 -17.22
C TRP A 149 0.53 -12.42 -16.66
N GLU A 150 0.93 -13.36 -17.53
CA GLU A 150 1.72 -14.54 -17.16
C GLU A 150 3.01 -14.12 -16.45
N TYR A 151 3.75 -13.19 -17.06
CA TYR A 151 4.98 -12.70 -16.48
C TYR A 151 4.79 -12.02 -15.12
N LEU A 152 3.78 -11.15 -14.98
CA LEU A 152 3.48 -10.49 -13.71
C LEU A 152 3.09 -11.51 -12.62
N MET A 153 2.40 -12.58 -12.98
CA MET A 153 2.08 -13.65 -12.03
C MET A 153 3.32 -14.39 -11.55
N THR A 154 4.34 -14.59 -12.38
CA THR A 154 5.62 -15.17 -11.92
C THR A 154 6.33 -14.27 -10.90
N LEU A 155 6.20 -12.95 -11.03
CA LEU A 155 6.75 -11.99 -10.06
C LEU A 155 5.92 -11.93 -8.77
N ALA A 156 4.60 -12.08 -8.90
CA ALA A 156 3.66 -11.92 -7.79
C ALA A 156 3.58 -13.15 -6.88
N ASN A 157 3.67 -14.37 -7.44
CA ASN A 157 3.48 -15.61 -6.68
C ASN A 157 4.55 -16.66 -7.02
N SER A 158 5.34 -17.05 -6.03
CA SER A 158 6.50 -17.94 -6.21
C SER A 158 6.16 -19.37 -6.67
N ASN A 159 4.89 -19.79 -6.58
CA ASN A 159 4.43 -21.10 -7.06
C ASN A 159 3.68 -21.03 -8.41
N TYR A 160 3.68 -19.88 -9.05
CA TYR A 160 2.95 -19.72 -10.32
C TYR A 160 3.60 -20.48 -11.46
N GLU A 161 4.93 -20.44 -11.57
CA GLU A 161 5.67 -21.15 -12.63
C GLU A 161 5.46 -22.66 -12.58
N ASP A 162 5.57 -23.25 -11.39
CA ASP A 162 5.33 -24.68 -11.20
C ASP A 162 3.90 -25.07 -11.59
N TRP A 163 2.94 -24.21 -11.19
CA TRP A 163 1.54 -24.44 -11.56
C TRP A 163 1.34 -24.35 -13.07
N ARG A 164 1.92 -23.37 -13.75
CA ARG A 164 1.80 -23.21 -15.20
C ARG A 164 2.44 -24.36 -15.96
N LEU A 165 3.60 -24.85 -15.52
CA LEU A 165 4.24 -26.03 -16.10
C LEU A 165 3.37 -27.29 -15.98
N ALA A 166 2.68 -27.47 -14.86
CA ALA A 166 1.76 -28.59 -14.65
C ALA A 166 0.41 -28.40 -15.39
N ASN A 167 0.04 -27.18 -15.75
CA ASN A 167 -1.25 -26.82 -16.36
C ASN A 167 -1.05 -25.89 -17.57
N PRO A 168 -0.38 -26.34 -18.64
CA PRO A 168 0.08 -25.45 -19.73
C PRO A 168 -1.09 -24.81 -20.52
N ASN A 169 -2.26 -25.45 -20.58
CA ASN A 169 -3.42 -25.00 -21.33
C ASN A 169 -4.55 -24.45 -20.44
N GLU A 170 -4.37 -24.40 -19.14
CA GLU A 170 -5.38 -23.86 -18.22
C GLU A 170 -5.46 -22.35 -18.29
N ASP A 171 -6.67 -21.82 -18.08
CA ASP A 171 -6.86 -20.38 -17.93
C ASP A 171 -6.15 -19.87 -16.68
N ILE A 172 -5.50 -18.70 -16.77
CA ILE A 172 -4.80 -18.06 -15.67
C ILE A 172 -5.70 -17.82 -14.45
N ASP A 173 -7.00 -17.61 -14.69
CA ASP A 173 -8.00 -17.40 -13.65
C ASP A 173 -8.22 -18.65 -12.78
N ASN A 174 -7.79 -19.82 -13.22
CA ASN A 174 -7.82 -21.07 -12.45
C ASN A 174 -6.67 -21.17 -11.43
N PHE A 175 -5.68 -20.28 -11.51
CA PHE A 175 -4.59 -20.25 -10.54
C PHE A 175 -5.08 -19.75 -9.16
N LYS A 176 -4.79 -20.52 -8.13
CA LYS A 176 -5.10 -20.13 -6.74
C LYS A 176 -4.04 -19.22 -6.17
N PHE A 177 -4.23 -17.92 -6.36
CA PHE A 177 -3.35 -16.89 -5.81
C PHE A 177 -3.26 -16.95 -4.29
N SER A 178 -2.07 -16.74 -3.74
CA SER A 178 -1.85 -16.71 -2.28
C SER A 178 -0.92 -15.58 -1.85
N PHE A 179 -1.37 -14.74 -0.94
CA PHE A 179 -0.54 -13.70 -0.34
C PHE A 179 0.71 -14.27 0.36
N SER A 180 0.63 -15.47 0.93
CA SER A 180 1.77 -16.11 1.60
C SER A 180 2.89 -16.52 0.63
N LYS A 181 2.61 -16.56 -0.66
CA LYS A 181 3.55 -16.87 -1.74
C LYS A 181 4.11 -15.62 -2.42
N MET A 182 3.71 -14.43 -1.98
CA MET A 182 4.27 -13.18 -2.46
C MET A 182 5.65 -12.91 -1.88
N SER A 183 6.52 -12.29 -2.69
CA SER A 183 7.87 -11.89 -2.25
C SER A 183 7.81 -10.81 -1.17
N LYS A 184 8.54 -11.02 -0.07
CA LYS A 184 8.68 -10.02 1.00
C LYS A 184 9.72 -8.93 0.69
N ALA A 185 10.64 -9.21 -0.23
CA ALA A 185 11.77 -8.34 -0.56
C ALA A 185 11.67 -7.65 -1.93
N GLY A 186 10.58 -7.90 -2.66
CA GLY A 186 10.42 -7.46 -4.05
C GLY A 186 10.94 -8.49 -5.06
N ALA A 187 10.39 -8.43 -6.27
CA ALA A 187 10.78 -9.27 -7.39
C ALA A 187 11.65 -8.46 -8.36
N LEU A 188 12.64 -9.12 -8.96
CA LEU A 188 13.49 -8.50 -9.97
C LEU A 188 12.79 -8.56 -11.33
N PHE A 189 12.66 -7.41 -11.98
CA PHE A 189 12.12 -7.30 -13.33
C PHE A 189 13.18 -7.74 -14.35
N ASP A 190 12.82 -8.68 -15.22
CA ASP A 190 13.69 -9.26 -16.24
C ASP A 190 12.99 -9.25 -17.60
N MET A 191 13.49 -8.42 -18.53
CA MET A 191 12.97 -8.30 -19.89
C MET A 191 13.23 -9.57 -20.72
N VAL A 192 14.32 -10.31 -20.45
CA VAL A 192 14.63 -11.55 -21.16
C VAL A 192 13.59 -12.61 -20.83
N LYS A 193 13.25 -12.72 -19.55
CA LYS A 193 12.18 -13.64 -19.09
C LYS A 193 10.82 -13.26 -19.66
N LEU A 194 10.47 -11.96 -19.70
CA LEU A 194 9.24 -11.50 -20.35
C LEU A 194 9.21 -11.87 -21.83
N ALA A 195 10.30 -11.64 -22.55
CA ALA A 195 10.41 -12.00 -23.97
C ALA A 195 10.27 -13.51 -24.19
N ASP A 196 10.80 -14.33 -23.29
CA ASP A 196 10.66 -15.79 -23.35
C ASP A 196 9.22 -16.25 -23.12
N VAL A 197 8.55 -15.73 -22.10
CA VAL A 197 7.12 -15.98 -21.84
C VAL A 197 6.28 -15.58 -23.05
N SER A 198 6.62 -14.48 -23.73
CA SER A 198 5.88 -13.96 -24.88
C SER A 198 5.89 -14.86 -26.10
N LYS A 199 6.85 -15.80 -26.21
CA LYS A 199 6.91 -16.77 -27.33
C LYS A 199 5.73 -17.75 -27.32
N ASN A 200 5.02 -17.88 -26.21
CA ASN A 200 3.89 -18.79 -26.07
C ASN A 200 2.54 -18.11 -26.46
N TYR A 201 2.59 -16.84 -26.90
CA TYR A 201 1.46 -15.99 -27.28
C TYR A 201 1.60 -15.42 -28.68
#